data_99066975404b17b710fb97a013a7fd5b
#
_entry.id   99066975404b17b710fb97a013a7fd5b
#
_cell.length_a   1.000
_cell.length_b   1.000
_cell.length_c   1.000
_cell.angle_alpha   90.00
_cell.angle_beta   90.00
_cell.angle_gamma   90.00
#
_symmetry.space_group_name_H-M   'P 1'
#
loop_
_entity.id
_entity.type
_entity.pdbx_description
1 polymer ?
#
loop_
_entity_poly.entity_id
_entity_poly.type
_entity_poly.pdbx_seq_one_letter_code
_entity_poly.pdbx_strand_id
1 'polypeptide(L)'
;MRYGLQLYGLNPIFLQDKEGFLRRITAAGYRYLEPCLVLGDFPGMAGHGWTEGDFAANAPLLKRYGVLTNSCHVFTRDIFADLPRIVATAKEYGITQIVLPCPKEINPAVAADLTQVGDALQRVGLQLLIHNDRGDLGYGWLLMATGPSVGAQVDVGWLKEGGKDPETFLWKFKNKVKSLHYKDFDPEGREVGVGRGTVDLMACFQFARAMELIQILDQDSSQGDFLEDMAFVASRFRELAQGRDRTSSTLCIFDTETGSVRKLRTYDKIIEAPNWMQTDEDCLIYNSDGKLYRYSISTGAESCIDTGHCQNCNNDHVLSPDNRHIAVSHSEEGWMSQVYILPIEGGQPRLVTPNAPSYLHGWSPDGKELAYCAFRDHGRGMEVDVFAISAEGGEEWQLTRNVDFNDGSEYSPDGKHIWFNSTRSGLMQCWRMNRDGSEPQQMTHTRRNNWFPHVSPDGRQVVYLSYSEAGLDPKEHLPNMQVQLRLMDADGSNDRCILEFFGGQGSINVNSWHKGSRKFAFVMYQLEHR
;
A
#
# COMPACT_ATOMS: atom_id res chain seq x y z
N MET A 1 -10.36 -11.12 -5.50
CA MET A 1 -9.78 -11.31 -4.16
C MET A 1 -10.07 -12.70 -3.65
N ARG A 2 -9.20 -13.25 -2.79
CA ARG A 2 -9.27 -14.63 -2.32
C ARG A 2 -9.57 -14.62 -0.84
N TYR A 3 -10.85 -14.91 -0.49
CA TYR A 3 -11.30 -14.96 0.89
C TYR A 3 -11.60 -16.40 1.32
N GLY A 4 -11.20 -16.73 2.52
CA GLY A 4 -11.42 -18.03 3.13
C GLY A 4 -11.90 -17.94 4.57
N LEU A 5 -12.24 -19.09 5.11
CA LEU A 5 -12.68 -19.29 6.50
C LEU A 5 -11.81 -20.37 7.14
N GLN A 6 -11.30 -20.09 8.33
CA GLN A 6 -10.71 -21.08 9.21
C GLN A 6 -11.84 -21.94 9.81
N LEU A 7 -11.66 -23.26 9.78
CA LEU A 7 -12.72 -24.16 10.22
C LEU A 7 -12.69 -24.49 11.71
N TYR A 8 -11.66 -24.14 12.46
CA TYR A 8 -11.55 -24.54 13.87
C TYR A 8 -12.83 -24.19 14.67
N GLY A 9 -13.20 -22.94 14.76
CA GLY A 9 -14.43 -22.50 15.42
C GLY A 9 -15.72 -22.87 14.68
N LEU A 10 -15.66 -22.99 13.37
CA LEU A 10 -16.81 -23.21 12.48
C LEU A 10 -17.11 -24.69 12.21
N ASN A 11 -16.18 -25.62 12.49
CA ASN A 11 -16.36 -27.03 12.15
C ASN A 11 -17.57 -27.69 12.83
N PRO A 12 -17.91 -27.40 14.09
CA PRO A 12 -19.14 -27.90 14.69
C PRO A 12 -20.41 -27.53 13.91
N ILE A 13 -20.45 -26.30 13.37
CA ILE A 13 -21.59 -25.80 12.56
C ILE A 13 -21.57 -26.48 11.19
N PHE A 14 -20.39 -26.61 10.55
CA PHE A 14 -20.23 -27.32 9.30
C PHE A 14 -20.71 -28.77 9.41
N LEU A 15 -20.39 -29.47 10.50
CA LEU A 15 -20.76 -30.87 10.70
C LEU A 15 -22.28 -31.06 10.90
N GLN A 16 -23.00 -30.05 11.42
CA GLN A 16 -24.45 -30.12 11.62
C GLN A 16 -25.21 -30.07 10.30
N ASP A 17 -24.83 -29.18 9.37
CA ASP A 17 -25.44 -29.05 8.03
C ASP A 17 -24.38 -28.61 7.01
N LYS A 18 -23.64 -29.59 6.47
CA LYS A 18 -22.55 -29.34 5.52
C LYS A 18 -23.00 -28.61 4.26
N GLU A 19 -24.14 -28.97 3.70
CA GLU A 19 -24.62 -28.34 2.46
C GLU A 19 -25.18 -26.95 2.71
N GLY A 20 -25.93 -26.74 3.78
CA GLY A 20 -26.43 -25.44 4.19
C GLY A 20 -25.30 -24.48 4.51
N PHE A 21 -24.27 -24.93 5.23
CA PHE A 21 -23.07 -24.17 5.51
C PHE A 21 -22.38 -23.70 4.21
N LEU A 22 -22.09 -24.66 3.29
CA LEU A 22 -21.41 -24.34 2.03
C LEU A 22 -22.23 -23.41 1.14
N ARG A 23 -23.55 -23.55 1.08
CA ARG A 23 -24.43 -22.61 0.38
C ARG A 23 -24.32 -21.20 0.93
N ARG A 24 -24.36 -21.04 2.26
CA ARG A 24 -24.31 -19.73 2.93
C ARG A 24 -22.95 -19.05 2.70
N ILE A 25 -21.84 -19.74 2.92
CA ILE A 25 -20.50 -19.14 2.74
C ILE A 25 -20.20 -18.80 1.27
N THR A 26 -20.60 -19.67 0.32
CA THR A 26 -20.37 -19.38 -1.09
C THR A 26 -21.25 -18.26 -1.62
N ALA A 27 -22.48 -18.12 -1.13
CA ALA A 27 -23.34 -16.98 -1.40
C ALA A 27 -22.76 -15.67 -0.83
N ALA A 28 -22.11 -15.73 0.32
CA ALA A 28 -21.37 -14.61 0.90
C ALA A 28 -20.08 -14.26 0.14
N GLY A 29 -19.56 -15.15 -0.72
CA GLY A 29 -18.39 -14.90 -1.56
C GLY A 29 -17.12 -15.64 -1.15
N TYR A 30 -17.15 -16.43 -0.09
CA TYR A 30 -16.01 -17.26 0.32
C TYR A 30 -15.78 -18.39 -0.69
N ARG A 31 -14.50 -18.68 -0.97
CA ARG A 31 -14.08 -19.73 -1.90
C ARG A 31 -13.00 -20.63 -1.32
N TYR A 32 -12.53 -20.36 -0.11
CA TYR A 32 -11.50 -21.15 0.56
C TYR A 32 -11.99 -21.56 1.95
N LEU A 33 -11.67 -22.81 2.30
CA LEU A 33 -11.76 -23.29 3.68
C LEU A 33 -10.37 -23.75 4.13
N GLU A 34 -10.04 -23.43 5.36
CA GLU A 34 -8.80 -23.84 6.00
C GLU A 34 -9.13 -24.81 7.14
N PRO A 35 -9.09 -26.11 6.91
CA PRO A 35 -9.30 -27.14 7.93
C PRO A 35 -8.07 -27.32 8.81
N CYS A 36 -8.24 -28.01 9.94
CA CYS A 36 -7.19 -28.49 10.80
C CYS A 36 -6.97 -29.99 10.59
N LEU A 37 -5.85 -30.40 10.00
CA LEU A 37 -5.46 -31.80 9.91
C LEU A 37 -4.93 -32.28 11.26
N VAL A 38 -5.55 -33.31 11.82
CA VAL A 38 -5.18 -33.86 13.11
C VAL A 38 -4.58 -35.27 12.91
N LEU A 39 -3.31 -35.40 13.24
CA LEU A 39 -2.54 -36.65 13.14
C LEU A 39 -2.21 -37.17 14.54
N GLY A 40 -3.06 -38.04 15.06
CA GLY A 40 -2.97 -38.60 16.41
C GLY A 40 -4.08 -38.15 17.34
N ASP A 41 -3.89 -38.42 18.64
CA ASP A 41 -4.88 -38.07 19.67
C ASP A 41 -4.60 -36.66 20.25
N PHE A 42 -5.52 -35.74 19.97
CA PHE A 42 -5.55 -34.38 20.47
C PHE A 42 -6.94 -34.06 21.02
N PRO A 43 -7.18 -34.30 22.32
CA PRO A 43 -8.53 -34.14 22.92
C PRO A 43 -9.16 -32.76 22.69
N GLY A 44 -8.35 -31.70 22.65
CA GLY A 44 -8.81 -30.33 22.36
C GLY A 44 -9.23 -30.09 20.91
N MET A 45 -8.96 -31.04 20.00
CA MET A 45 -9.34 -30.96 18.58
C MET A 45 -10.60 -31.77 18.25
N ALA A 46 -11.21 -32.46 19.22
CA ALA A 46 -12.42 -33.24 19.01
C ALA A 46 -13.58 -32.35 18.51
N GLY A 47 -14.09 -32.65 17.31
CA GLY A 47 -15.13 -31.85 16.65
C GLY A 47 -14.63 -30.57 15.95
N HIS A 48 -13.34 -30.20 16.11
CA HIS A 48 -12.75 -29.00 15.51
C HIS A 48 -11.78 -29.33 14.36
N GLY A 49 -11.20 -30.52 14.35
CA GLY A 49 -10.25 -30.96 13.35
C GLY A 49 -10.79 -32.04 12.41
N TRP A 50 -10.06 -32.26 11.33
CA TRP A 50 -10.31 -33.31 10.34
C TRP A 50 -9.18 -34.33 10.39
N THR A 51 -9.55 -35.60 10.31
CA THR A 51 -8.63 -36.68 9.98
C THR A 51 -8.45 -36.78 8.46
N GLU A 52 -7.50 -37.60 8.00
CA GLU A 52 -7.36 -37.93 6.57
C GLU A 52 -8.66 -38.52 5.98
N GLY A 53 -9.41 -39.29 6.77
CA GLY A 53 -10.73 -39.81 6.38
C GLY A 53 -11.80 -38.70 6.22
N ASP A 54 -11.74 -37.65 7.04
CA ASP A 54 -12.65 -36.54 6.92
C ASP A 54 -12.36 -35.67 5.67
N PHE A 55 -11.09 -35.53 5.29
CA PHE A 55 -10.72 -34.92 4.02
C PHE A 55 -11.32 -35.69 2.85
N ALA A 56 -11.15 -37.03 2.82
CA ALA A 56 -11.72 -37.88 1.78
C ALA A 56 -13.23 -37.78 1.71
N ALA A 57 -13.92 -37.79 2.86
CA ALA A 57 -15.38 -37.70 2.94
C ALA A 57 -15.92 -36.32 2.49
N ASN A 58 -15.21 -35.24 2.75
CA ASN A 58 -15.69 -33.87 2.48
C ASN A 58 -15.25 -33.34 1.10
N ALA A 59 -14.15 -33.80 0.51
CA ALA A 59 -13.62 -33.31 -0.75
C ALA A 59 -14.63 -33.30 -1.92
N PRO A 60 -15.46 -34.35 -2.15
CA PRO A 60 -16.47 -34.31 -3.21
C PRO A 60 -17.50 -33.21 -3.01
N LEU A 61 -17.86 -32.92 -1.76
CA LEU A 61 -18.81 -31.88 -1.41
C LEU A 61 -18.22 -30.48 -1.65
N LEU A 62 -17.00 -30.24 -1.17
CA LEU A 62 -16.28 -28.99 -1.41
C LEU A 62 -16.15 -28.70 -2.91
N LYS A 63 -15.78 -29.70 -3.70
CA LYS A 63 -15.66 -29.58 -5.16
C LYS A 63 -17.02 -29.19 -5.80
N ARG A 64 -18.13 -29.76 -5.36
CA ARG A 64 -19.49 -29.46 -5.86
C ARG A 64 -19.85 -27.98 -5.66
N TYR A 65 -19.43 -27.40 -4.53
CA TYR A 65 -19.68 -25.99 -4.22
C TYR A 65 -18.59 -25.03 -4.70
N GLY A 66 -17.55 -25.53 -5.38
CA GLY A 66 -16.44 -24.73 -5.85
C GLY A 66 -15.59 -24.10 -4.72
N VAL A 67 -15.52 -24.81 -3.60
CA VAL A 67 -14.71 -24.42 -2.43
C VAL A 67 -13.39 -25.18 -2.46
N LEU A 68 -12.30 -24.48 -2.23
CA LEU A 68 -10.93 -24.98 -2.28
C LEU A 68 -10.33 -25.02 -0.86
N THR A 69 -9.37 -25.89 -0.66
CA THR A 69 -8.50 -25.93 0.52
C THR A 69 -7.09 -25.57 0.09
N ASN A 70 -6.65 -24.33 0.30
CA ASN A 70 -5.30 -23.91 -0.10
C ASN A 70 -4.28 -24.02 1.03
N SER A 71 -4.72 -23.82 2.25
CA SER A 71 -3.94 -23.94 3.48
C SER A 71 -4.61 -24.89 4.45
N CYS A 72 -3.81 -25.45 5.36
CA CYS A 72 -4.27 -26.38 6.36
C CYS A 72 -3.42 -26.26 7.62
N HIS A 73 -4.04 -26.02 8.78
CA HIS A 73 -3.37 -26.18 10.06
C HIS A 73 -3.09 -27.63 10.34
N VAL A 74 -1.91 -27.95 10.86
CA VAL A 74 -1.51 -29.33 11.16
C VAL A 74 -1.20 -29.47 12.63
N PHE A 75 -1.89 -30.44 13.26
CA PHE A 75 -1.68 -30.83 14.63
C PHE A 75 -1.06 -32.24 14.66
N THR A 76 0.19 -32.28 15.04
CA THR A 76 0.98 -33.52 15.14
C THR A 76 1.90 -33.48 16.37
N ARG A 77 2.26 -34.62 16.91
CA ARG A 77 3.23 -34.74 18.00
C ARG A 77 4.68 -34.84 17.50
N ASP A 78 4.85 -35.33 16.27
CA ASP A 78 6.15 -35.44 15.62
C ASP A 78 6.02 -35.12 14.13
N ILE A 79 6.36 -33.88 13.83
CA ILE A 79 6.25 -33.35 12.47
C ILE A 79 7.13 -34.10 11.47
N PHE A 80 8.30 -34.61 11.91
CA PHE A 80 9.21 -35.31 11.04
C PHE A 80 8.68 -36.72 10.70
N ALA A 81 8.11 -37.41 11.68
CA ALA A 81 7.50 -38.73 11.46
C ALA A 81 6.25 -38.67 10.58
N ASP A 82 5.43 -37.61 10.74
CA ASP A 82 4.18 -37.45 10.01
C ASP A 82 4.33 -36.72 8.66
N LEU A 83 5.52 -36.19 8.34
CA LEU A 83 5.75 -35.41 7.12
C LEU A 83 5.30 -36.13 5.83
N PRO A 84 5.53 -37.45 5.64
CA PRO A 84 5.03 -38.17 4.46
C PRO A 84 3.51 -38.17 4.34
N ARG A 85 2.78 -38.28 5.45
CA ARG A 85 1.30 -38.26 5.51
C ARG A 85 0.77 -36.87 5.20
N ILE A 86 1.40 -35.81 5.77
CA ILE A 86 1.07 -34.43 5.50
C ILE A 86 1.23 -34.11 4.00
N VAL A 87 2.35 -34.51 3.42
CA VAL A 87 2.62 -34.30 1.98
C VAL A 87 1.61 -35.05 1.10
N ALA A 88 1.27 -36.30 1.46
CA ALA A 88 0.29 -37.11 0.71
C ALA A 88 -1.10 -36.40 0.74
N THR A 89 -1.58 -36.06 1.92
CA THR A 89 -2.86 -35.33 2.10
C THR A 89 -2.86 -34.02 1.35
N ALA A 90 -1.79 -33.22 1.48
CA ALA A 90 -1.69 -31.93 0.81
C ALA A 90 -1.79 -32.04 -0.71
N LYS A 91 -1.07 -33.00 -1.31
CA LYS A 91 -1.08 -33.23 -2.76
C LYS A 91 -2.42 -33.74 -3.26
N GLU A 92 -3.07 -34.61 -2.52
CA GLU A 92 -4.36 -35.22 -2.89
C GLU A 92 -5.48 -34.15 -2.91
N TYR A 93 -5.47 -33.21 -1.95
CA TYR A 93 -6.55 -32.22 -1.80
C TYR A 93 -6.17 -30.81 -2.28
N GLY A 94 -5.03 -30.64 -2.94
CA GLY A 94 -4.61 -29.37 -3.55
C GLY A 94 -4.18 -28.31 -2.54
N ILE A 95 -3.79 -28.73 -1.33
CA ILE A 95 -3.23 -27.84 -0.30
C ILE A 95 -1.82 -27.43 -0.74
N THR A 96 -1.50 -26.16 -0.65
CA THR A 96 -0.18 -25.62 -0.99
C THR A 96 0.57 -25.06 0.22
N GLN A 97 -0.16 -24.74 1.29
CA GLN A 97 0.39 -24.15 2.51
C GLN A 97 0.08 -25.04 3.72
N ILE A 98 1.13 -25.47 4.39
CA ILE A 98 1.06 -26.22 5.66
C ILE A 98 1.32 -25.23 6.78
N VAL A 99 0.39 -25.12 7.71
CA VAL A 99 0.44 -24.15 8.80
C VAL A 99 0.66 -24.88 10.13
N LEU A 100 1.67 -24.48 10.86
CA LEU A 100 1.91 -24.96 12.22
C LEU A 100 1.62 -23.83 13.22
N PRO A 101 1.01 -24.13 14.37
CA PRO A 101 0.92 -23.17 15.46
C PRO A 101 2.30 -22.76 15.94
N CYS A 102 2.44 -21.55 16.45
CA CYS A 102 3.71 -21.05 16.98
C CYS A 102 4.17 -21.97 18.15
N PRO A 103 5.42 -22.43 18.13
CA PRO A 103 5.95 -23.26 19.21
C PRO A 103 5.91 -22.54 20.55
N LYS A 104 5.56 -23.26 21.63
CA LYS A 104 5.55 -22.69 22.99
C LYS A 104 6.94 -22.25 23.46
N GLU A 105 7.98 -23.00 23.04
CA GLU A 105 9.38 -22.67 23.28
C GLU A 105 10.01 -22.16 21.99
N ILE A 106 10.59 -20.98 22.05
CA ILE A 106 11.25 -20.33 20.91
C ILE A 106 12.74 -20.23 21.24
N ASN A 107 13.53 -21.01 20.49
CA ASN A 107 14.99 -21.05 20.64
C ASN A 107 15.65 -21.41 19.28
N PRO A 108 16.99 -21.31 19.16
CA PRO A 108 17.69 -21.61 17.91
C PRO A 108 17.50 -23.04 17.39
N ALA A 109 17.34 -24.04 18.26
CA ALA A 109 17.12 -25.42 17.83
C ALA A 109 15.75 -25.57 17.16
N VAL A 110 14.70 -25.02 17.76
CA VAL A 110 13.35 -24.99 17.16
C VAL A 110 13.35 -24.26 15.83
N ALA A 111 14.07 -23.14 15.69
CA ALA A 111 14.18 -22.42 14.43
C ALA A 111 14.90 -23.25 13.34
N ALA A 112 15.90 -24.04 13.73
CA ALA A 112 16.61 -24.94 12.83
C ALA A 112 15.70 -26.10 12.37
N ASP A 113 14.95 -26.72 13.30
CA ASP A 113 14.01 -27.79 12.99
C ASP A 113 12.90 -27.31 12.04
N LEU A 114 12.31 -26.15 12.29
CA LEU A 114 11.32 -25.57 11.40
C LEU A 114 11.89 -25.26 10.01
N THR A 115 13.14 -24.80 9.95
CA THR A 115 13.83 -24.57 8.67
C THR A 115 14.00 -25.89 7.91
N GLN A 116 14.40 -26.95 8.59
CA GLN A 116 14.54 -28.29 7.98
C GLN A 116 13.20 -28.81 7.43
N VAL A 117 12.12 -28.66 8.19
CA VAL A 117 10.76 -29.02 7.73
C VAL A 117 10.34 -28.17 6.54
N GLY A 118 10.57 -26.84 6.60
CA GLY A 118 10.28 -25.93 5.52
C GLY A 118 11.02 -26.29 4.23
N ASP A 119 12.30 -26.59 4.33
CA ASP A 119 13.12 -27.03 3.18
C ASP A 119 12.62 -28.35 2.58
N ALA A 120 12.18 -29.29 3.43
CA ALA A 120 11.62 -30.56 2.98
C ALA A 120 10.29 -30.37 2.23
N LEU A 121 9.40 -29.52 2.75
CA LEU A 121 8.12 -29.17 2.11
C LEU A 121 8.34 -28.41 0.80
N GLN A 122 9.26 -27.45 0.77
CA GLN A 122 9.56 -26.65 -0.43
C GLN A 122 10.06 -27.52 -1.60
N ARG A 123 10.86 -28.56 -1.33
CA ARG A 123 11.32 -29.51 -2.38
C ARG A 123 10.18 -30.25 -3.07
N VAL A 124 9.03 -30.37 -2.44
CA VAL A 124 7.84 -31.04 -3.00
C VAL A 124 6.74 -30.05 -3.44
N GLY A 125 7.05 -28.74 -3.46
CA GLY A 125 6.15 -27.69 -3.91
C GLY A 125 5.15 -27.21 -2.86
N LEU A 126 5.39 -27.49 -1.58
CA LEU A 126 4.57 -27.01 -0.46
C LEU A 126 5.32 -25.94 0.32
N GLN A 127 4.59 -25.06 0.99
CA GLN A 127 5.13 -23.98 1.82
C GLN A 127 4.80 -24.22 3.28
N LEU A 128 5.80 -24.09 4.16
CA LEU A 128 5.59 -24.07 5.60
C LEU A 128 5.28 -22.65 6.06
N LEU A 129 4.21 -22.51 6.83
CA LEU A 129 3.86 -21.26 7.52
C LEU A 129 3.79 -21.49 9.02
N ILE A 130 4.17 -20.50 9.81
CA ILE A 130 3.96 -20.49 11.25
C ILE A 130 2.85 -19.47 11.55
N HIS A 131 1.87 -19.90 12.34
CA HIS A 131 0.75 -19.06 12.80
C HIS A 131 1.06 -18.53 14.19
N ASN A 132 0.88 -17.21 14.44
CA ASN A 132 1.04 -16.65 15.77
C ASN A 132 -0.22 -16.91 16.62
N ASP A 133 0.00 -17.49 17.79
CA ASP A 133 -0.99 -17.58 18.85
C ASP A 133 -0.68 -16.52 19.89
N ARG A 134 -1.65 -16.12 20.68
CA ARG A 134 -1.60 -15.19 21.82
C ARG A 134 -0.27 -14.47 22.07
N GLY A 135 -0.29 -13.15 22.06
CA GLY A 135 0.75 -12.25 22.57
C GLY A 135 2.18 -12.64 22.23
N ASP A 136 2.65 -12.23 21.09
CA ASP A 136 3.95 -12.58 20.51
C ASP A 136 5.15 -12.19 21.39
N LEU A 137 5.57 -13.07 22.30
CA LEU A 137 6.82 -12.91 23.03
C LEU A 137 8.08 -13.34 22.26
N GLY A 138 7.95 -13.84 21.05
CA GLY A 138 9.11 -14.34 20.30
C GLY A 138 8.86 -14.62 18.81
N TYR A 139 7.64 -14.44 18.33
CA TYR A 139 7.28 -14.78 16.96
C TYR A 139 8.10 -14.02 15.92
N GLY A 140 8.27 -12.71 16.10
CA GLY A 140 9.11 -11.91 15.21
C GLY A 140 10.57 -12.37 15.20
N TRP A 141 11.12 -12.76 16.35
CA TRP A 141 12.45 -13.37 16.41
C TRP A 141 12.49 -14.71 15.66
N LEU A 142 11.49 -15.57 15.86
CA LEU A 142 11.40 -16.86 15.17
C LEU A 142 11.39 -16.69 13.65
N LEU A 143 10.61 -15.76 13.13
CA LEU A 143 10.57 -15.46 11.70
C LEU A 143 11.93 -14.97 11.15
N MET A 144 12.70 -14.24 11.95
CA MET A 144 14.06 -13.82 11.54
C MET A 144 15.07 -14.98 11.64
N ALA A 145 14.91 -15.87 12.60
CA ALA A 145 15.84 -16.98 12.85
C ALA A 145 15.63 -18.15 11.90
N THR A 146 14.43 -18.30 11.32
CA THR A 146 14.12 -19.36 10.34
C THR A 146 14.59 -19.03 8.94
N GLY A 147 14.92 -20.06 8.14
CA GLY A 147 15.32 -19.93 6.73
C GLY A 147 14.20 -19.40 5.82
N PRO A 148 14.51 -19.09 4.54
CA PRO A 148 13.56 -18.54 3.59
C PRO A 148 12.40 -19.48 3.24
N SER A 149 12.55 -20.78 3.45
CA SER A 149 11.52 -21.82 3.24
C SER A 149 10.37 -21.77 4.25
N VAL A 150 10.54 -21.03 5.36
CA VAL A 150 9.52 -20.84 6.40
C VAL A 150 8.90 -19.46 6.25
N GLY A 151 7.59 -19.43 6.02
CA GLY A 151 6.77 -18.21 5.97
C GLY A 151 5.96 -18.00 7.25
N ALA A 152 5.13 -16.97 7.20
CA ALA A 152 4.21 -16.59 8.27
C ALA A 152 2.77 -16.60 7.76
N GLN A 153 1.87 -17.20 8.53
CA GLN A 153 0.45 -16.87 8.52
C GLN A 153 0.21 -15.99 9.74
N VAL A 154 -0.12 -14.73 9.50
CA VAL A 154 -0.21 -13.73 10.58
C VAL A 154 -1.65 -13.51 10.98
N ASP A 155 -1.98 -13.82 12.23
CA ASP A 155 -3.23 -13.43 12.86
C ASP A 155 -3.09 -12.01 13.42
N VAL A 156 -3.81 -11.06 12.82
CA VAL A 156 -3.74 -9.64 13.15
C VAL A 156 -4.42 -9.31 14.49
N GLY A 157 -5.43 -10.08 14.87
CA GLY A 157 -6.10 -9.93 16.17
C GLY A 157 -5.18 -10.31 17.32
N TRP A 158 -4.52 -11.47 17.22
CA TRP A 158 -3.56 -11.89 18.25
C TRP A 158 -2.35 -10.96 18.35
N LEU A 159 -1.88 -10.36 17.23
CA LEU A 159 -0.85 -9.31 17.30
C LEU A 159 -1.34 -8.10 18.09
N LYS A 160 -2.57 -7.63 17.80
CA LYS A 160 -3.16 -6.47 18.48
C LYS A 160 -3.38 -6.73 19.96
N GLU A 161 -3.93 -7.88 20.32
CA GLU A 161 -4.12 -8.31 21.72
C GLU A 161 -2.79 -8.40 22.47
N GLY A 162 -1.73 -8.86 21.78
CA GLY A 162 -0.35 -8.88 22.31
C GLY A 162 0.34 -7.52 22.35
N GLY A 163 -0.37 -6.41 22.11
CA GLY A 163 0.16 -5.05 22.19
C GLY A 163 1.09 -4.67 21.01
N LYS A 164 1.01 -5.40 19.89
CA LYS A 164 1.73 -5.07 18.66
C LYS A 164 0.82 -4.31 17.71
N ASP A 165 1.39 -3.41 16.94
CA ASP A 165 0.69 -2.81 15.82
C ASP A 165 0.74 -3.75 14.61
N PRO A 166 -0.42 -4.28 14.14
CA PRO A 166 -0.43 -5.23 13.03
C PRO A 166 0.15 -4.68 11.74
N GLU A 167 -0.13 -3.43 11.38
CA GLU A 167 0.39 -2.82 10.17
C GLU A 167 1.92 -2.81 10.18
N THR A 168 2.51 -2.24 11.22
CA THR A 168 3.97 -2.20 11.39
C THR A 168 4.59 -3.58 11.33
N PHE A 169 3.95 -4.59 11.96
CA PHE A 169 4.46 -5.96 11.96
C PHE A 169 4.41 -6.57 10.55
N LEU A 170 3.29 -6.44 9.86
CA LEU A 170 3.08 -6.99 8.53
C LEU A 170 4.12 -6.45 7.54
N TRP A 171 4.32 -5.15 7.52
CA TRP A 171 5.31 -4.53 6.65
C TRP A 171 6.75 -4.89 7.01
N LYS A 172 7.07 -4.97 8.29
CA LYS A 172 8.40 -5.41 8.76
C LYS A 172 8.75 -6.81 8.27
N PHE A 173 7.78 -7.71 8.24
CA PHE A 173 7.96 -9.12 7.85
C PHE A 173 7.37 -9.45 6.48
N LYS A 174 7.15 -8.47 5.61
CA LYS A 174 6.45 -8.64 4.32
C LYS A 174 6.96 -9.81 3.46
N ASN A 175 8.26 -10.07 3.46
CA ASN A 175 8.86 -11.16 2.69
C ASN A 175 8.55 -12.55 3.27
N LYS A 176 8.21 -12.62 4.55
CA LYS A 176 7.84 -13.85 5.26
C LYS A 176 6.32 -14.08 5.27
N VAL A 177 5.51 -13.03 5.29
CA VAL A 177 4.05 -13.13 5.35
C VAL A 177 3.51 -13.69 4.03
N LYS A 178 2.72 -14.78 4.13
CA LYS A 178 2.15 -15.50 2.99
C LYS A 178 0.64 -15.70 3.10
N SER A 179 0.06 -15.46 4.27
CA SER A 179 -1.37 -15.53 4.53
C SER A 179 -1.71 -14.66 5.74
N LEU A 180 -2.94 -14.12 5.78
CA LEU A 180 -3.45 -13.40 6.94
C LEU A 180 -4.64 -14.12 7.54
N HIS A 181 -4.67 -14.17 8.88
CA HIS A 181 -5.85 -14.45 9.66
C HIS A 181 -6.43 -13.16 10.23
N TYR A 182 -7.72 -13.01 10.11
CA TYR A 182 -8.47 -11.90 10.68
C TYR A 182 -9.27 -12.37 11.87
N LYS A 183 -8.85 -11.94 13.03
CA LYS A 183 -9.52 -12.06 14.32
C LYS A 183 -9.61 -10.67 14.93
N ASP A 184 -10.61 -10.40 15.75
CA ASP A 184 -10.79 -9.08 16.34
C ASP A 184 -11.20 -9.16 17.81
N PHE A 185 -10.76 -8.18 18.59
CA PHE A 185 -10.99 -8.11 20.02
C PHE A 185 -11.51 -6.73 20.40
N ASP A 186 -12.43 -6.67 21.34
CA ASP A 186 -12.87 -5.42 21.94
C ASP A 186 -11.79 -4.83 22.88
N PRO A 187 -11.96 -3.59 23.38
CA PRO A 187 -10.98 -2.98 24.29
C PRO A 187 -10.77 -3.75 25.61
N GLU A 188 -11.71 -4.63 25.98
CA GLU A 188 -11.63 -5.50 27.16
C GLU A 188 -10.93 -6.84 26.87
N GLY A 189 -10.45 -7.07 25.64
CA GLY A 189 -9.76 -8.29 25.23
C GLY A 189 -10.69 -9.50 24.99
N ARG A 190 -12.01 -9.28 24.80
CA ARG A 190 -12.95 -10.34 24.41
C ARG A 190 -13.00 -10.44 22.90
N GLU A 191 -12.98 -11.66 22.38
CA GLU A 191 -13.16 -11.88 20.95
C GLU A 191 -14.54 -11.41 20.50
N VAL A 192 -14.57 -10.64 19.41
CA VAL A 192 -15.78 -10.11 18.78
C VAL A 192 -15.75 -10.42 17.28
N GLY A 193 -16.90 -10.27 16.63
CA GLY A 193 -16.95 -10.39 15.16
C GLY A 193 -15.97 -9.44 14.49
N VAL A 194 -15.22 -9.93 13.52
CA VAL A 194 -14.20 -9.14 12.79
C VAL A 194 -14.83 -7.85 12.22
N GLY A 195 -14.18 -6.73 12.48
CA GLY A 195 -14.67 -5.39 12.15
C GLY A 195 -15.55 -4.74 13.21
N ARG A 196 -15.68 -5.37 14.37
CA ARG A 196 -16.40 -4.82 15.54
C ARG A 196 -15.48 -4.55 16.73
N GLY A 197 -14.19 -4.80 16.57
CA GLY A 197 -13.18 -4.64 17.61
C GLY A 197 -12.22 -3.49 17.35
N THR A 198 -10.96 -3.70 17.71
CA THR A 198 -9.91 -2.67 17.74
C THR A 198 -8.85 -2.81 16.65
N VAL A 199 -8.94 -3.85 15.82
CA VAL A 199 -7.98 -4.08 14.72
C VAL A 199 -8.25 -3.09 13.58
N ASP A 200 -7.22 -2.41 13.10
CA ASP A 200 -7.31 -1.65 11.86
C ASP A 200 -7.34 -2.60 10.66
N LEU A 201 -8.56 -3.02 10.31
CA LEU A 201 -8.77 -3.94 9.20
C LEU A 201 -8.39 -3.33 7.85
N MET A 202 -8.46 -1.99 7.72
CA MET A 202 -8.12 -1.33 6.47
C MET A 202 -6.65 -1.48 6.16
N ALA A 203 -5.76 -1.15 7.12
CA ALA A 203 -4.32 -1.28 6.96
C ALA A 203 -3.91 -2.72 6.64
N CYS A 204 -4.49 -3.69 7.38
CA CYS A 204 -4.26 -5.12 7.13
C CYS A 204 -4.75 -5.57 5.74
N PHE A 205 -5.92 -5.08 5.33
CA PHE A 205 -6.49 -5.37 4.02
C PHE A 205 -5.67 -4.80 2.87
N GLN A 206 -5.19 -3.56 3.00
CA GLN A 206 -4.31 -2.93 2.01
C GLN A 206 -3.01 -3.69 1.86
N PHE A 207 -2.39 -4.11 2.97
CA PHE A 207 -1.22 -4.97 2.94
C PHE A 207 -1.50 -6.29 2.20
N ALA A 208 -2.59 -7.00 2.56
CA ALA A 208 -2.94 -8.26 1.92
C ALA A 208 -3.20 -8.13 0.41
N ARG A 209 -3.78 -7.00 0.00
CA ARG A 209 -4.01 -6.68 -1.41
C ARG A 209 -2.70 -6.40 -2.15
N ALA A 210 -1.81 -5.59 -1.56
CA ALA A 210 -0.52 -5.27 -2.15
C ALA A 210 0.37 -6.52 -2.32
N MET A 211 0.25 -7.47 -1.38
CA MET A 211 1.01 -8.73 -1.39
C MET A 211 0.27 -9.90 -2.07
N GLU A 212 -0.94 -9.67 -2.64
CA GLU A 212 -1.80 -10.67 -3.28
C GLU A 212 -2.10 -11.91 -2.42
N LEU A 213 -2.24 -11.72 -1.10
CA LEU A 213 -2.41 -12.80 -0.14
C LEU A 213 -3.83 -13.37 -0.12
N ILE A 214 -3.94 -14.62 0.30
CA ILE A 214 -5.21 -15.21 0.74
C ILE A 214 -5.52 -14.65 2.14
N GLN A 215 -6.75 -14.22 2.31
CA GLN A 215 -7.24 -13.61 3.52
C GLN A 215 -8.24 -14.57 4.17
N ILE A 216 -7.91 -15.06 5.36
CA ILE A 216 -8.69 -16.07 6.08
C ILE A 216 -9.34 -15.40 7.29
N LEU A 217 -10.64 -15.54 7.40
CA LEU A 217 -11.36 -15.15 8.59
C LEU A 217 -11.24 -16.28 9.62
N ASP A 218 -10.67 -15.96 10.77
CA ASP A 218 -10.50 -16.86 11.90
C ASP A 218 -11.29 -16.30 13.10
N GLN A 219 -12.36 -16.99 13.47
CA GLN A 219 -13.22 -16.61 14.59
C GLN A 219 -13.58 -17.87 15.37
N ASP A 220 -13.15 -17.93 16.62
CA ASP A 220 -13.36 -19.10 17.48
C ASP A 220 -14.67 -19.02 18.25
N SER A 221 -15.19 -17.81 18.48
CA SER A 221 -16.43 -17.57 19.19
C SER A 221 -17.30 -16.50 18.52
N SER A 222 -18.61 -16.54 18.74
CA SER A 222 -19.53 -15.50 18.33
C SER A 222 -20.53 -15.22 19.45
N GLN A 223 -20.87 -13.95 19.63
CA GLN A 223 -21.95 -13.54 20.53
C GLN A 223 -23.34 -13.65 19.86
N GLY A 224 -23.39 -14.03 18.59
CA GLY A 224 -24.59 -14.15 17.76
C GLY A 224 -24.53 -15.35 16.82
N ASP A 225 -25.05 -15.18 15.60
CA ASP A 225 -24.92 -16.21 14.53
C ASP A 225 -23.58 -16.04 13.80
N PHE A 226 -22.71 -17.02 13.91
CA PHE A 226 -21.43 -17.07 13.19
C PHE A 226 -21.55 -16.79 11.69
N LEU A 227 -22.58 -17.33 11.04
CA LEU A 227 -22.75 -17.18 9.60
C LEU A 227 -23.25 -15.78 9.22
N GLU A 228 -23.91 -15.07 10.13
CA GLU A 228 -24.22 -13.64 9.97
C GLU A 228 -22.96 -12.79 10.12
N ASP A 229 -22.11 -13.09 11.10
CA ASP A 229 -20.80 -12.42 11.24
C ASP A 229 -19.96 -12.63 9.99
N MET A 230 -19.89 -13.86 9.44
CA MET A 230 -19.18 -14.16 8.20
C MET A 230 -19.72 -13.36 7.00
N ALA A 231 -21.04 -13.25 6.87
CA ALA A 231 -21.68 -12.48 5.80
C ALA A 231 -21.39 -10.98 5.94
N PHE A 232 -21.38 -10.45 7.16
CA PHE A 232 -21.01 -9.07 7.45
C PHE A 232 -19.57 -8.79 7.02
N VAL A 233 -18.59 -9.61 7.43
CA VAL A 233 -17.18 -9.43 7.07
C VAL A 233 -16.97 -9.55 5.57
N ALA A 234 -17.62 -10.51 4.90
CA ALA A 234 -17.56 -10.62 3.45
C ALA A 234 -18.11 -9.37 2.74
N SER A 235 -19.14 -8.73 3.30
CA SER A 235 -19.63 -7.44 2.81
C SER A 235 -18.58 -6.35 2.97
N ARG A 236 -17.97 -6.25 4.16
CA ARG A 236 -16.90 -5.28 4.43
C ARG A 236 -15.71 -5.47 3.49
N PHE A 237 -15.25 -6.70 3.31
CA PHE A 237 -14.14 -6.98 2.37
C PHE A 237 -14.50 -6.61 0.92
N ARG A 238 -15.77 -6.79 0.50
CA ARG A 238 -16.20 -6.32 -0.83
C ARG A 238 -16.22 -4.81 -0.94
N GLU A 239 -16.67 -4.11 0.10
CA GLU A 239 -16.67 -2.65 0.17
C GLU A 239 -15.24 -2.10 0.08
N LEU A 240 -14.32 -2.66 0.88
CA LEU A 240 -12.89 -2.36 0.85
C LEU A 240 -12.27 -2.63 -0.53
N ALA A 241 -12.67 -3.76 -1.14
CA ALA A 241 -12.21 -4.15 -2.48
C ALA A 241 -12.69 -3.22 -3.59
N GLN A 242 -13.87 -2.67 -3.45
CA GLN A 242 -14.48 -1.78 -4.43
C GLN A 242 -13.98 -0.33 -4.27
N GLY A 243 -13.07 -0.07 -3.33
CA GLY A 243 -12.58 1.28 -3.04
C GLY A 243 -13.68 2.21 -2.50
N ARG A 244 -14.74 1.64 -1.89
CA ARG A 244 -15.85 2.40 -1.32
C ARG A 244 -15.60 2.91 0.09
N ASP A 245 -14.39 2.75 0.62
CA ASP A 245 -14.01 3.54 1.76
C ASP A 245 -13.96 4.98 1.31
N ARG A 246 -14.80 5.78 1.92
CA ARG A 246 -14.76 7.20 1.68
C ARG A 246 -13.52 7.75 2.34
N THR A 247 -12.49 7.95 1.55
CA THR A 247 -11.41 8.83 1.96
C THR A 247 -11.95 10.25 1.91
N SER A 248 -12.09 10.89 3.05
CA SER A 248 -12.26 12.33 3.09
C SER A 248 -10.90 12.99 2.99
N SER A 249 -10.86 14.14 2.33
CA SER A 249 -9.63 14.92 2.11
C SER A 249 -9.78 16.28 2.74
N THR A 250 -8.78 16.73 3.49
CA THR A 250 -8.75 18.08 4.03
C THR A 250 -7.63 18.87 3.36
N LEU A 251 -8.00 19.91 2.62
CA LEU A 251 -7.07 20.89 2.05
C LEU A 251 -6.51 21.75 3.16
N CYS A 252 -5.19 21.84 3.24
CA CYS A 252 -4.47 22.50 4.33
C CYS A 252 -3.38 23.43 3.80
N ILE A 253 -3.02 24.41 4.62
CA ILE A 253 -1.81 25.23 4.47
C ILE A 253 -0.94 25.02 5.70
N PHE A 254 0.35 24.75 5.47
CA PHE A 254 1.39 24.73 6.50
C PHE A 254 2.18 26.04 6.48
N ASP A 255 2.47 26.61 7.66
CA ASP A 255 3.33 27.77 7.83
C ASP A 255 4.65 27.35 8.48
N THR A 256 5.75 27.48 7.75
CA THR A 256 7.08 26.97 8.17
C THR A 256 7.72 27.75 9.32
N GLU A 257 7.31 29.00 9.54
CA GLU A 257 7.83 29.80 10.66
C GLU A 257 7.12 29.48 11.97
N THR A 258 5.82 29.25 11.92
CA THR A 258 5.01 29.01 13.14
C THR A 258 4.80 27.52 13.41
N GLY A 259 5.03 26.64 12.44
CA GLY A 259 4.71 25.22 12.50
C GLY A 259 3.19 24.95 12.49
N SER A 260 2.37 25.96 12.17
CA SER A 260 0.91 25.83 12.25
C SER A 260 0.30 25.27 10.98
N VAL A 261 -0.75 24.46 11.16
CA VAL A 261 -1.59 23.94 10.08
C VAL A 261 -2.92 24.68 10.07
N ARG A 262 -3.25 25.33 8.96
CA ARG A 262 -4.56 25.92 8.71
C ARG A 262 -5.36 24.98 7.82
N LYS A 263 -6.43 24.39 8.34
CA LYS A 263 -7.40 23.62 7.55
C LYS A 263 -8.30 24.61 6.79
N LEU A 264 -8.40 24.43 5.46
CA LEU A 264 -9.22 25.29 4.60
C LEU A 264 -10.62 24.67 4.39
N ARG A 265 -10.67 23.43 3.91
CA ARG A 265 -11.91 22.72 3.62
C ARG A 265 -11.72 21.22 3.68
N THR A 266 -12.74 20.50 4.18
CA THR A 266 -12.82 19.04 4.11
C THR A 266 -13.81 18.64 3.03
N TYR A 267 -13.45 17.63 2.25
CA TYR A 267 -14.20 17.08 1.14
C TYR A 267 -14.55 15.61 1.45
N ASP A 268 -15.74 15.22 1.07
CA ASP A 268 -16.24 13.84 1.13
C ASP A 268 -15.81 13.05 -0.12
N LYS A 269 -14.60 13.32 -0.61
CA LYS A 269 -13.97 12.71 -1.78
C LYS A 269 -12.45 12.91 -1.73
N ILE A 270 -11.72 12.20 -2.58
CA ILE A 270 -10.29 12.41 -2.75
C ILE A 270 -10.05 13.69 -3.55
N ILE A 271 -9.23 14.59 -2.99
CA ILE A 271 -8.57 15.67 -3.70
C ILE A 271 -7.05 15.48 -3.56
N GLU A 272 -6.27 15.94 -4.54
CA GLU A 272 -4.84 15.66 -4.60
C GLU A 272 -4.04 16.87 -5.12
N ALA A 273 -2.76 16.93 -4.71
CA ALA A 273 -1.73 17.73 -5.33
C ALA A 273 -2.08 19.22 -5.46
N PRO A 274 -2.33 19.93 -4.34
CA PRO A 274 -2.64 21.37 -4.43
C PRO A 274 -1.43 22.15 -4.98
N ASN A 275 -1.67 22.98 -5.97
CA ASN A 275 -0.68 23.81 -6.64
C ASN A 275 -1.02 25.28 -6.38
N TRP A 276 -0.12 26.06 -5.76
CA TRP A 276 -0.39 27.47 -5.44
C TRP A 276 -0.10 28.37 -6.63
N MET A 277 -1.07 29.15 -7.08
CA MET A 277 -0.85 30.14 -8.15
C MET A 277 0.08 31.27 -7.65
N GLN A 278 1.17 31.49 -8.38
CA GLN A 278 2.15 32.53 -8.00
C GLN A 278 1.70 33.96 -8.35
N THR A 279 0.76 34.10 -9.31
CA THR A 279 0.19 35.38 -9.74
C THR A 279 -1.09 35.73 -8.98
N ASP A 280 -1.73 34.77 -8.32
CA ASP A 280 -2.92 34.95 -7.50
C ASP A 280 -2.78 34.20 -6.17
N GLU A 281 -2.37 34.90 -5.12
CA GLU A 281 -2.13 34.34 -3.79
C GLU A 281 -3.38 33.73 -3.13
N ASP A 282 -4.57 34.08 -3.64
CA ASP A 282 -5.84 33.53 -3.15
C ASP A 282 -6.24 32.21 -3.85
N CYS A 283 -5.50 31.79 -4.86
CA CYS A 283 -5.89 30.63 -5.68
C CYS A 283 -4.98 29.43 -5.49
N LEU A 284 -5.62 28.28 -5.17
CA LEU A 284 -5.04 26.94 -5.25
C LEU A 284 -5.69 26.17 -6.40
N ILE A 285 -4.91 25.32 -7.08
CA ILE A 285 -5.42 24.36 -8.05
C ILE A 285 -5.18 22.97 -7.50
N TYR A 286 -6.16 22.08 -7.60
CA TYR A 286 -6.04 20.70 -7.17
C TYR A 286 -6.72 19.75 -8.15
N ASN A 287 -6.34 18.48 -8.11
CA ASN A 287 -6.96 17.38 -8.87
C ASN A 287 -8.06 16.69 -8.04
N SER A 288 -9.13 16.28 -8.69
CA SER A 288 -10.12 15.34 -8.15
C SER A 288 -10.90 14.67 -9.27
N ASP A 289 -11.07 13.35 -9.19
CA ASP A 289 -11.85 12.56 -10.15
C ASP A 289 -11.46 12.83 -11.62
N GLY A 290 -10.15 12.93 -11.89
CA GLY A 290 -9.61 13.16 -13.22
C GLY A 290 -9.74 14.60 -13.72
N LYS A 291 -10.21 15.53 -12.90
CA LYS A 291 -10.44 16.95 -13.25
C LYS A 291 -9.64 17.88 -12.37
N LEU A 292 -9.40 19.09 -12.86
CA LEU A 292 -8.73 20.16 -12.12
C LEU A 292 -9.75 21.19 -11.63
N TYR A 293 -9.52 21.69 -10.42
CA TYR A 293 -10.37 22.67 -9.77
C TYR A 293 -9.55 23.84 -9.26
N ARG A 294 -10.09 25.05 -9.40
CA ARG A 294 -9.61 26.24 -8.71
C ARG A 294 -10.34 26.38 -7.39
N TYR A 295 -9.61 26.76 -6.36
CA TYR A 295 -10.13 27.03 -5.02
C TYR A 295 -9.66 28.41 -4.53
N SER A 296 -10.60 29.29 -4.17
CA SER A 296 -10.29 30.57 -3.52
C SER A 296 -10.12 30.38 -2.02
N ILE A 297 -8.95 30.72 -1.50
CA ILE A 297 -8.61 30.58 -0.08
C ILE A 297 -9.44 31.49 0.81
N SER A 298 -9.77 32.70 0.32
CA SER A 298 -10.51 33.71 1.09
C SER A 298 -12.01 33.44 1.14
N THR A 299 -12.60 32.96 0.04
CA THR A 299 -14.05 32.78 -0.08
C THR A 299 -14.49 31.33 0.02
N GLY A 300 -13.58 30.34 -0.20
CA GLY A 300 -13.92 28.93 -0.32
C GLY A 300 -14.66 28.59 -1.62
N ALA A 301 -14.73 29.50 -2.58
CA ALA A 301 -15.37 29.26 -3.86
C ALA A 301 -14.54 28.32 -4.72
N GLU A 302 -15.23 27.49 -5.51
CA GLU A 302 -14.59 26.52 -6.41
C GLU A 302 -15.15 26.64 -7.82
N SER A 303 -14.28 26.35 -8.78
CA SER A 303 -14.67 26.18 -10.18
C SER A 303 -13.83 25.12 -10.86
N CYS A 304 -14.45 24.29 -11.71
CA CYS A 304 -13.76 23.31 -12.53
C CYS A 304 -13.08 24.01 -13.71
N ILE A 305 -11.84 23.63 -14.00
CA ILE A 305 -11.10 24.06 -15.20
C ILE A 305 -11.53 23.16 -16.37
N ASP A 306 -11.92 23.74 -17.48
CA ASP A 306 -12.19 22.97 -18.71
C ASP A 306 -10.87 22.47 -19.30
N THR A 307 -10.62 21.17 -19.19
CA THR A 307 -9.43 20.52 -19.73
C THR A 307 -9.67 19.87 -21.10
N GLY A 308 -10.73 20.27 -21.80
CA GLY A 308 -11.08 19.71 -23.13
C GLY A 308 -11.27 18.19 -23.09
N HIS A 309 -10.52 17.45 -23.91
CA HIS A 309 -10.58 15.99 -23.92
C HIS A 309 -9.81 15.31 -22.77
N CYS A 310 -8.93 16.03 -22.08
CA CYS A 310 -8.20 15.49 -20.93
C CYS A 310 -9.08 15.38 -19.68
N GLN A 311 -9.98 14.38 -19.65
CA GLN A 311 -10.95 14.16 -18.56
C GLN A 311 -10.50 13.12 -17.53
N ASN A 312 -9.31 12.56 -17.70
CA ASN A 312 -8.71 11.59 -16.79
C ASN A 312 -7.28 12.04 -16.42
N CYS A 313 -7.17 13.26 -15.89
CA CYS A 313 -5.90 13.78 -15.38
C CYS A 313 -5.58 13.13 -14.03
N ASN A 314 -4.33 12.74 -13.83
CA ASN A 314 -3.84 12.31 -12.53
C ASN A 314 -3.39 13.53 -11.68
N ASN A 315 -2.72 13.27 -10.55
CA ASN A 315 -2.23 14.30 -9.63
C ASN A 315 -0.95 15.02 -10.11
N ASP A 316 -0.43 14.69 -11.30
CA ASP A 316 0.74 15.35 -11.88
C ASP A 316 0.29 16.52 -12.76
N HIS A 317 0.18 17.70 -12.18
CA HIS A 317 -0.13 18.92 -12.90
C HIS A 317 0.73 20.08 -12.38
N VAL A 318 1.30 20.85 -13.30
CA VAL A 318 2.25 21.92 -12.95
C VAL A 318 1.92 23.20 -13.71
N LEU A 319 1.85 24.31 -12.96
CA LEU A 319 1.66 25.63 -13.52
C LEU A 319 2.91 26.11 -14.30
N SER A 320 2.72 26.75 -15.44
CA SER A 320 3.82 27.45 -16.12
C SER A 320 4.35 28.58 -15.21
N PRO A 321 5.63 28.97 -15.33
CA PRO A 321 6.22 30.04 -14.49
C PRO A 321 5.48 31.36 -14.57
N ASP A 322 4.85 31.69 -15.70
CA ASP A 322 4.03 32.88 -15.89
C ASP A 322 2.56 32.70 -15.46
N ASN A 323 2.19 31.50 -15.02
CA ASN A 323 0.83 31.08 -14.63
C ASN A 323 -0.24 31.28 -15.72
N ARG A 324 0.14 31.33 -16.99
CA ARG A 324 -0.81 31.42 -18.11
C ARG A 324 -1.24 30.05 -18.64
N HIS A 325 -0.46 29.02 -18.37
CA HIS A 325 -0.70 27.65 -18.77
C HIS A 325 -0.59 26.68 -17.61
N ILE A 326 -1.18 25.53 -17.77
CA ILE A 326 -0.98 24.38 -16.90
C ILE A 326 -0.62 23.16 -17.77
N ALA A 327 0.40 22.45 -17.35
CA ALA A 327 0.72 21.15 -17.92
C ALA A 327 0.09 20.06 -17.06
N VAL A 328 -0.43 19.00 -17.68
CA VAL A 328 -1.16 17.91 -17.01
C VAL A 328 -0.71 16.57 -17.57
N SER A 329 -0.69 15.56 -16.73
CA SER A 329 -0.60 14.18 -17.14
C SER A 329 -1.99 13.60 -17.31
N HIS A 330 -2.31 13.07 -18.49
CA HIS A 330 -3.61 12.49 -18.83
C HIS A 330 -3.46 11.13 -19.48
N SER A 331 -4.31 10.18 -19.09
CA SER A 331 -4.39 8.84 -19.67
C SER A 331 -5.73 8.65 -20.37
N GLU A 332 -5.70 8.28 -21.65
CA GLU A 332 -6.92 7.83 -22.36
C GLU A 332 -7.32 6.44 -21.90
N GLU A 333 -6.34 5.53 -21.71
CA GLU A 333 -6.56 4.17 -21.25
C GLU A 333 -5.55 3.77 -20.16
N GLY A 334 -6.06 3.28 -19.04
CA GLY A 334 -5.27 2.68 -17.96
C GLY A 334 -4.20 3.63 -17.42
N TRP A 335 -2.95 3.17 -17.39
CA TRP A 335 -1.79 3.89 -16.86
C TRP A 335 -0.90 4.54 -17.93
N MET A 336 -1.33 4.51 -19.21
CA MET A 336 -0.57 5.04 -20.34
C MET A 336 -0.68 6.56 -20.44
N SER A 337 -0.13 7.27 -19.45
CA SER A 337 -0.20 8.73 -19.36
C SER A 337 0.70 9.43 -20.36
N GLN A 338 0.26 10.58 -20.86
CA GLN A 338 1.04 11.53 -21.67
C GLN A 338 0.85 12.94 -21.12
N VAL A 339 1.81 13.82 -21.41
CA VAL A 339 1.79 15.20 -20.94
C VAL A 339 1.18 16.12 -21.98
N TYR A 340 0.25 16.95 -21.51
CA TYR A 340 -0.44 17.97 -22.31
C TYR A 340 -0.26 19.34 -21.66
N ILE A 341 -0.31 20.40 -22.47
CA ILE A 341 -0.35 21.80 -22.02
C ILE A 341 -1.64 22.44 -22.49
N LEU A 342 -2.28 23.19 -21.62
CA LEU A 342 -3.48 23.99 -21.94
C LEU A 342 -3.45 25.34 -21.25
N PRO A 343 -4.24 26.34 -21.74
CA PRO A 343 -4.39 27.62 -21.03
C PRO A 343 -4.94 27.42 -19.64
N ILE A 344 -4.49 28.20 -18.66
CA ILE A 344 -4.97 28.10 -17.27
C ILE A 344 -6.47 28.40 -17.16
N GLU A 345 -7.02 29.22 -18.06
CA GLU A 345 -8.46 29.53 -18.09
C GLU A 345 -9.31 28.39 -18.70
N GLY A 346 -8.68 27.32 -19.12
CA GLY A 346 -9.30 26.20 -19.78
C GLY A 346 -9.21 26.27 -21.30
N GLY A 347 -9.53 25.19 -21.98
CA GLY A 347 -9.53 25.10 -23.44
C GLY A 347 -8.98 23.78 -23.96
N GLN A 348 -8.59 23.76 -25.24
CA GLN A 348 -8.09 22.53 -25.87
C GLN A 348 -6.64 22.25 -25.48
N PRO A 349 -6.36 21.09 -24.88
CA PRO A 349 -5.00 20.69 -24.53
C PRO A 349 -4.20 20.31 -25.77
N ARG A 350 -2.92 20.65 -25.76
CA ARG A 350 -1.93 20.28 -26.78
C ARG A 350 -1.01 19.21 -26.21
N LEU A 351 -0.89 18.09 -26.92
CA LEU A 351 0.05 17.01 -26.58
C LEU A 351 1.50 17.50 -26.68
N VAL A 352 2.31 17.13 -25.69
CA VAL A 352 3.74 17.48 -25.62
C VAL A 352 4.63 16.26 -25.74
N THR A 353 4.39 15.20 -24.93
CA THR A 353 5.23 14.00 -24.94
C THR A 353 4.81 13.03 -26.04
N PRO A 354 5.74 12.62 -26.92
CA PRO A 354 5.40 11.70 -28.03
C PRO A 354 5.15 10.27 -27.56
N ASN A 355 5.77 9.87 -26.45
CA ASN A 355 5.75 8.51 -25.95
C ASN A 355 4.98 8.40 -24.63
N ALA A 356 4.37 7.23 -24.39
CA ALA A 356 3.68 6.85 -23.17
C ALA A 356 4.32 5.58 -22.56
N PRO A 357 4.30 5.39 -21.22
CA PRO A 357 3.81 6.33 -20.21
C PRO A 357 4.83 7.44 -19.90
N SER A 358 4.32 8.64 -19.65
CA SER A 358 5.07 9.83 -19.23
C SER A 358 4.27 10.59 -18.18
N TYR A 359 4.89 10.90 -17.04
CA TYR A 359 4.27 11.55 -15.87
C TYR A 359 5.00 12.84 -15.53
N LEU A 360 4.29 13.95 -15.55
CA LEU A 360 4.83 15.30 -15.39
C LEU A 360 5.18 15.60 -13.93
N HIS A 361 6.33 16.25 -13.70
CA HIS A 361 6.66 16.75 -12.37
C HIS A 361 7.21 18.18 -12.34
N GLY A 362 7.81 18.69 -13.40
CA GLY A 362 8.44 19.98 -13.37
C GLY A 362 8.30 20.81 -14.65
N TRP A 363 8.29 22.12 -14.48
CA TRP A 363 8.44 23.09 -15.57
C TRP A 363 9.67 23.95 -15.31
N SER A 364 10.51 24.16 -16.31
CA SER A 364 11.70 24.99 -16.16
C SER A 364 11.32 26.45 -15.88
N PRO A 365 12.09 27.18 -15.03
CA PRO A 365 11.75 28.56 -14.67
C PRO A 365 11.71 29.54 -15.85
N ASP A 366 12.40 29.22 -16.95
CA ASP A 366 12.37 29.98 -18.20
C ASP A 366 11.18 29.64 -19.11
N GLY A 367 10.32 28.68 -18.68
CA GLY A 367 9.13 28.26 -19.39
C GLY A 367 9.35 27.37 -20.61
N LYS A 368 10.60 26.97 -20.90
CA LYS A 368 10.95 26.32 -22.16
C LYS A 368 10.93 24.80 -22.15
N GLU A 369 11.07 24.19 -20.97
CA GLU A 369 11.21 22.75 -20.84
C GLU A 369 10.27 22.20 -19.76
N LEU A 370 9.86 20.95 -19.96
CA LEU A 370 9.21 20.12 -18.96
C LEU A 370 10.14 19.01 -18.53
N ALA A 371 10.15 18.67 -17.23
CA ALA A 371 10.77 17.48 -16.68
C ALA A 371 9.68 16.51 -16.22
N TYR A 372 9.85 15.23 -16.50
CA TYR A 372 8.89 14.19 -16.21
C TYR A 372 9.58 12.86 -15.97
N CYS A 373 8.92 11.93 -15.31
CA CYS A 373 9.37 10.55 -15.29
C CYS A 373 8.69 9.75 -16.41
N ALA A 374 9.40 8.79 -16.96
CA ALA A 374 8.89 7.99 -18.05
C ALA A 374 9.37 6.54 -17.95
N PHE A 375 8.46 5.64 -18.30
CA PHE A 375 8.72 4.22 -18.37
C PHE A 375 9.17 3.89 -19.81
N ARG A 376 10.39 3.42 -19.96
CA ARG A 376 10.97 3.07 -21.26
C ARG A 376 11.60 1.69 -21.20
N ASP A 377 11.41 0.89 -22.26
CA ASP A 377 12.12 -0.39 -22.44
C ASP A 377 13.40 -0.17 -23.23
N HIS A 378 14.53 -0.36 -22.56
CA HIS A 378 15.87 -0.29 -23.17
C HIS A 378 16.44 -1.66 -23.55
N GLY A 379 15.58 -2.69 -23.69
CA GLY A 379 15.97 -4.07 -24.00
C GLY A 379 16.49 -4.86 -22.80
N ARG A 380 16.34 -4.31 -21.59
CA ARG A 380 16.66 -4.96 -20.30
C ARG A 380 15.45 -5.09 -19.39
N GLY A 381 14.28 -4.66 -19.87
CA GLY A 381 13.03 -4.49 -19.14
C GLY A 381 12.64 -3.02 -18.99
N MET A 382 11.49 -2.78 -18.35
CA MET A 382 10.99 -1.42 -18.11
C MET A 382 11.82 -0.74 -17.02
N GLU A 383 12.45 0.38 -17.36
CA GLU A 383 13.15 1.28 -16.44
C GLU A 383 12.32 2.57 -16.28
N VAL A 384 12.42 3.21 -15.11
CA VAL A 384 11.77 4.48 -14.83
C VAL A 384 12.84 5.55 -14.67
N ASP A 385 12.89 6.47 -15.62
CA ASP A 385 13.92 7.49 -15.68
C ASP A 385 13.34 8.90 -15.79
N VAL A 386 14.13 9.88 -15.36
CA VAL A 386 13.84 11.29 -15.58
C VAL A 386 14.21 11.66 -17.02
N PHE A 387 13.23 12.29 -17.67
CA PHE A 387 13.35 12.85 -19.02
C PHE A 387 13.05 14.36 -19.00
N ALA A 388 13.52 15.05 -19.99
CA ALA A 388 13.09 16.40 -20.29
C ALA A 388 12.66 16.52 -21.77
N ILE A 389 11.83 17.52 -22.06
CA ILE A 389 11.33 17.82 -23.40
C ILE A 389 11.10 19.32 -23.52
N SER A 390 11.21 19.88 -24.73
CA SER A 390 10.74 21.25 -24.97
C SER A 390 9.26 21.40 -24.63
N ALA A 391 8.86 22.48 -24.01
CA ALA A 391 7.45 22.80 -23.77
C ALA A 391 6.63 22.87 -25.08
N GLU A 392 7.30 23.08 -26.22
CA GLU A 392 6.67 23.02 -27.55
C GLU A 392 6.53 21.60 -28.09
N GLY A 393 7.06 20.58 -27.39
CA GLY A 393 7.12 19.20 -27.84
C GLY A 393 8.38 18.91 -28.65
N GLY A 394 8.41 17.76 -29.32
CA GLY A 394 9.53 17.33 -30.15
C GLY A 394 10.24 16.10 -29.58
N GLU A 395 11.56 16.07 -29.68
CA GLU A 395 12.40 14.98 -29.20
C GLU A 395 12.56 15.05 -27.67
N GLU A 396 12.39 13.92 -26.99
CA GLU A 396 12.65 13.78 -25.56
C GLU A 396 14.12 13.40 -25.31
N TRP A 397 14.73 13.89 -24.23
CA TRP A 397 16.08 13.49 -23.85
C TRP A 397 16.12 12.97 -22.41
N GLN A 398 16.80 11.86 -22.26
CA GLN A 398 16.92 11.13 -21.02
C GLN A 398 18.03 11.74 -20.13
N LEU A 399 17.68 12.08 -18.89
CA LEU A 399 18.58 12.70 -17.92
C LEU A 399 19.17 11.71 -16.92
N THR A 400 18.46 10.63 -16.58
CA THR A 400 18.96 9.57 -15.71
C THR A 400 19.08 8.26 -16.47
N ARG A 401 20.02 7.39 -16.06
CA ARG A 401 20.26 6.10 -16.73
C ARG A 401 20.81 5.08 -15.75
N ASN A 402 20.55 3.79 -16.03
CA ASN A 402 21.14 2.65 -15.33
C ASN A 402 20.82 2.63 -13.82
N VAL A 403 19.66 3.14 -13.45
CA VAL A 403 19.12 3.10 -12.09
C VAL A 403 17.71 2.55 -12.16
N ASP A 404 17.36 1.75 -11.20
CA ASP A 404 16.14 0.98 -11.17
C ASP A 404 14.86 1.84 -11.21
N PHE A 405 14.84 2.96 -10.44
CA PHE A 405 13.67 3.83 -10.38
C PHE A 405 14.04 5.28 -10.05
N ASN A 406 13.60 6.22 -10.89
CA ASN A 406 13.74 7.66 -10.68
C ASN A 406 12.43 8.36 -10.97
N ASP A 407 12.03 9.31 -10.12
CA ASP A 407 10.73 9.97 -10.21
C ASP A 407 10.76 11.40 -9.63
N GLY A 408 9.64 12.13 -9.63
CA GLY A 408 9.43 13.40 -8.93
C GLY A 408 10.37 14.53 -9.35
N SER A 409 10.64 14.66 -10.65
CA SER A 409 11.64 15.59 -11.22
C SER A 409 11.14 17.04 -11.24
N GLU A 410 11.78 17.92 -10.49
CA GLU A 410 11.43 19.35 -10.40
C GLU A 410 12.66 20.24 -10.63
N TYR A 411 12.53 21.30 -11.44
CA TYR A 411 13.59 22.30 -11.61
C TYR A 411 13.74 23.16 -10.36
N SER A 412 14.98 23.45 -9.96
CA SER A 412 15.25 24.48 -8.97
C SER A 412 14.81 25.87 -9.50
N PRO A 413 14.42 26.82 -8.62
CA PRO A 413 13.97 28.14 -9.05
C PRO A 413 14.99 28.94 -9.87
N ASP A 414 16.28 28.68 -9.70
CA ASP A 414 17.37 29.28 -10.50
C ASP A 414 17.63 28.57 -11.84
N GLY A 415 16.92 27.46 -12.09
CA GLY A 415 17.01 26.65 -13.31
C GLY A 415 18.32 25.90 -13.51
N LYS A 416 19.20 25.83 -12.50
CA LYS A 416 20.48 25.17 -12.64
C LYS A 416 20.45 23.68 -12.33
N HIS A 417 19.52 23.26 -11.48
CA HIS A 417 19.42 21.90 -11.01
C HIS A 417 18.02 21.31 -11.26
N ILE A 418 17.99 19.99 -11.26
CA ILE A 418 16.75 19.20 -11.18
C ILE A 418 16.82 18.39 -9.89
N TRP A 419 15.80 18.53 -9.05
CA TRP A 419 15.55 17.70 -7.89
C TRP A 419 14.70 16.52 -8.30
N PHE A 420 14.97 15.37 -7.74
CA PHE A 420 14.23 14.14 -8.05
C PHE A 420 14.38 13.13 -6.91
N ASN A 421 13.63 12.06 -6.95
CA ASN A 421 13.81 10.94 -6.05
C ASN A 421 14.31 9.71 -6.81
N SER A 422 15.13 8.89 -6.13
CA SER A 422 15.78 7.73 -6.75
C SER A 422 16.09 6.63 -5.74
N THR A 423 15.97 5.37 -6.21
CA THR A 423 16.32 4.17 -5.43
C THR A 423 17.79 3.79 -5.51
N ARG A 424 18.66 4.57 -6.16
CA ARG A 424 20.08 4.23 -6.39
C ARG A 424 20.92 4.00 -5.12
N SER A 425 20.44 4.44 -3.96
CA SER A 425 21.06 4.19 -2.66
C SER A 425 20.38 3.08 -1.85
N GLY A 426 19.45 2.33 -2.46
CA GLY A 426 18.70 1.22 -1.86
C GLY A 426 17.30 1.61 -1.43
N LEU A 427 17.14 2.66 -0.62
CA LEU A 427 15.84 3.27 -0.30
C LEU A 427 15.55 4.41 -1.27
N MET A 428 14.28 4.78 -1.42
CA MET A 428 13.91 5.99 -2.14
C MET A 428 14.42 7.21 -1.37
N GLN A 429 15.27 8.00 -1.98
CA GLN A 429 15.84 9.21 -1.39
C GLN A 429 15.70 10.39 -2.34
N CYS A 430 15.73 11.63 -1.79
CA CYS A 430 15.79 12.85 -2.59
C CYS A 430 17.22 13.06 -3.09
N TRP A 431 17.33 13.40 -4.36
CA TRP A 431 18.56 13.67 -5.09
C TRP A 431 18.47 15.00 -5.82
N ARG A 432 19.60 15.53 -6.19
CA ARG A 432 19.73 16.73 -7.03
C ARG A 432 20.79 16.47 -8.09
N MET A 433 20.58 16.89 -9.32
CA MET A 433 21.54 16.85 -10.42
C MET A 433 21.60 18.19 -11.16
N ASN A 434 22.63 18.43 -11.96
CA ASN A 434 22.64 19.56 -12.88
C ASN A 434 21.48 19.44 -13.90
N ARG A 435 21.07 20.55 -14.51
CA ARG A 435 19.98 20.58 -15.51
C ARG A 435 20.19 19.60 -16.68
N ASP A 436 21.44 19.31 -17.03
CA ASP A 436 21.81 18.36 -18.09
C ASP A 436 21.87 16.90 -17.66
N GLY A 437 21.51 16.60 -16.40
CA GLY A 437 21.53 15.26 -15.82
C GLY A 437 22.88 14.86 -15.20
N SER A 438 23.92 15.70 -15.30
CA SER A 438 25.24 15.42 -14.73
C SER A 438 25.28 15.65 -13.21
N GLU A 439 26.31 15.07 -12.56
CA GLU A 439 26.64 15.25 -11.14
C GLU A 439 25.46 14.98 -10.17
N PRO A 440 24.80 13.82 -10.19
CA PRO A 440 23.74 13.51 -9.26
C PRO A 440 24.29 13.40 -7.83
N GLN A 441 23.69 14.17 -6.90
CA GLN A 441 24.05 14.24 -5.50
C GLN A 441 22.88 13.79 -4.63
N GLN A 442 23.12 12.90 -3.68
CA GLN A 442 22.13 12.51 -2.69
C GLN A 442 21.95 13.61 -1.65
N MET A 443 20.70 14.01 -1.41
CA MET A 443 20.34 15.10 -0.51
C MET A 443 19.75 14.61 0.81
N THR A 444 19.10 13.42 0.82
CA THR A 444 18.58 12.81 2.05
C THR A 444 19.28 11.48 2.32
N HIS A 445 19.55 11.19 3.62
CA HIS A 445 20.27 9.99 4.08
C HIS A 445 19.49 9.31 5.22
N THR A 446 18.17 9.35 5.17
CA THR A 446 17.32 8.80 6.22
C THR A 446 17.06 7.31 5.99
N ARG A 447 16.62 6.60 7.05
CA ARG A 447 16.12 5.22 6.95
C ARG A 447 14.63 5.21 6.60
N ARG A 448 14.20 6.05 5.67
CA ARG A 448 12.83 6.22 5.23
C ARG A 448 12.80 6.34 3.70
N ASN A 449 11.64 6.10 3.09
CA ASN A 449 11.44 6.34 1.66
C ASN A 449 10.94 7.77 1.46
N ASN A 450 11.75 8.60 0.82
CA ASN A 450 11.55 10.04 0.65
C ASN A 450 11.18 10.39 -0.79
N TRP A 451 10.04 11.09 -0.97
CA TRP A 451 9.41 11.32 -2.25
C TRP A 451 9.10 12.80 -2.48
N PHE A 452 9.09 13.22 -3.74
CA PHE A 452 8.62 14.52 -4.22
C PHE A 452 9.28 15.71 -3.52
N PRO A 453 10.59 15.95 -3.75
CA PRO A 453 11.27 17.11 -3.19
C PRO A 453 10.85 18.40 -3.91
N HIS A 454 10.21 19.32 -3.18
CA HIS A 454 9.71 20.60 -3.68
C HIS A 454 10.51 21.76 -3.11
N VAL A 455 11.20 22.51 -3.99
CA VAL A 455 12.03 23.63 -3.60
C VAL A 455 11.18 24.88 -3.40
N SER A 456 11.44 25.61 -2.30
CA SER A 456 10.80 26.91 -2.07
C SER A 456 11.19 27.93 -3.15
N PRO A 457 10.33 28.91 -3.50
CA PRO A 457 10.61 29.91 -4.55
C PRO A 457 11.90 30.69 -4.36
N ASP A 458 12.34 30.92 -3.11
CA ASP A 458 13.63 31.58 -2.81
C ASP A 458 14.85 30.64 -2.92
N GLY A 459 14.62 29.36 -3.22
CA GLY A 459 15.67 28.34 -3.39
C GLY A 459 16.35 27.88 -2.10
N ARG A 460 15.80 28.21 -0.92
CA ARG A 460 16.48 27.94 0.37
C ARG A 460 16.05 26.68 1.07
N GLN A 461 14.80 26.27 0.90
CA GLN A 461 14.20 25.15 1.61
C GLN A 461 13.61 24.13 0.64
N VAL A 462 13.54 22.88 1.08
CA VAL A 462 12.93 21.79 0.33
C VAL A 462 11.98 21.04 1.27
N VAL A 463 10.70 20.99 0.90
CA VAL A 463 9.72 20.12 1.55
C VAL A 463 9.57 18.83 0.76
N TYR A 464 9.39 17.70 1.45
CA TYR A 464 9.19 16.41 0.82
C TYR A 464 8.34 15.47 1.67
N LEU A 465 7.76 14.47 1.03
CA LEU A 465 6.96 13.43 1.67
C LEU A 465 7.85 12.24 2.06
N SER A 466 7.61 11.66 3.25
CA SER A 466 8.45 10.59 3.77
C SER A 466 7.61 9.46 4.36
N TYR A 467 7.79 8.25 3.83
CA TYR A 467 7.16 7.02 4.30
C TYR A 467 8.09 6.25 5.23
N SER A 468 7.52 5.43 6.12
CA SER A 468 8.31 4.54 6.97
C SER A 468 9.10 3.53 6.14
N GLU A 469 10.36 3.24 6.51
CA GLU A 469 11.18 2.17 5.91
C GLU A 469 10.49 0.81 5.99
N ALA A 470 9.77 0.56 7.06
CA ALA A 470 9.11 -0.72 7.31
C ALA A 470 7.82 -0.93 6.49
N GLY A 471 7.38 0.08 5.73
CA GLY A 471 6.02 0.14 5.22
C GLY A 471 5.83 -0.16 3.75
N LEU A 472 6.83 0.07 2.89
CA LEU A 472 6.65 0.01 1.44
C LEU A 472 7.89 -0.51 0.72
N ASP A 473 7.70 -1.10 -0.46
CA ASP A 473 8.79 -1.21 -1.43
C ASP A 473 9.31 0.21 -1.71
N PRO A 474 10.64 0.42 -1.81
CA PRO A 474 11.19 1.75 -2.12
C PRO A 474 10.62 2.40 -3.39
N LYS A 475 10.03 1.64 -4.29
CA LYS A 475 9.41 2.11 -5.54
C LYS A 475 7.93 2.47 -5.41
N GLU A 476 7.33 2.30 -4.23
CA GLU A 476 5.91 2.55 -3.99
C GLU A 476 5.71 3.81 -3.15
N HIS A 477 4.65 4.54 -3.46
CA HIS A 477 4.21 5.76 -2.76
C HIS A 477 2.69 5.77 -2.65
N LEU A 478 2.13 4.84 -1.86
CA LEU A 478 0.69 4.62 -1.77
C LEU A 478 -0.06 5.77 -1.07
N PRO A 479 -1.32 6.02 -1.42
CA PRO A 479 -2.22 6.87 -0.63
C PRO A 479 -2.62 6.16 0.67
N ASN A 480 -3.24 6.91 1.59
CA ASN A 480 -3.81 6.38 2.83
C ASN A 480 -2.79 5.67 3.73
N MET A 481 -1.66 6.33 3.95
CA MET A 481 -0.56 5.86 4.79
C MET A 481 -0.25 6.89 5.89
N GLN A 482 0.33 6.41 7.00
CA GLN A 482 0.95 7.31 7.97
C GLN A 482 2.27 7.82 7.39
N VAL A 483 2.35 9.12 7.12
CA VAL A 483 3.48 9.76 6.46
C VAL A 483 3.98 10.97 7.26
N GLN A 484 5.17 11.45 6.89
CA GLN A 484 5.74 12.70 7.41
C GLN A 484 5.91 13.71 6.28
N LEU A 485 5.54 14.98 6.52
CA LEU A 485 6.18 16.09 5.82
C LEU A 485 7.49 16.39 6.51
N ARG A 486 8.55 16.46 5.72
CA ARG A 486 9.88 16.83 6.19
C ARG A 486 10.36 18.08 5.47
N LEU A 487 11.17 18.84 6.15
CA LEU A 487 11.74 20.08 5.65
C LEU A 487 13.25 20.08 5.87
N MET A 488 14.01 20.42 4.84
CA MET A 488 15.46 20.57 4.91
C MET A 488 15.88 21.86 4.20
N ASP A 489 17.10 22.32 4.46
CA ASP A 489 17.71 23.36 3.66
C ASP A 489 18.14 22.82 2.28
N ALA A 490 18.24 23.67 1.27
CA ALA A 490 18.55 23.24 -0.11
C ALA A 490 19.97 22.66 -0.30
N ASP A 491 20.81 22.72 0.71
CA ASP A 491 22.10 22.02 0.77
C ASP A 491 22.02 20.61 1.41
N GLY A 492 20.81 20.19 1.84
CA GLY A 492 20.54 18.91 2.51
C GLY A 492 20.70 18.96 4.04
N SER A 493 21.12 20.10 4.61
CA SER A 493 21.25 20.27 6.05
C SER A 493 19.89 20.54 6.73
N ASN A 494 19.86 20.48 8.08
CA ASN A 494 18.71 20.79 8.92
C ASN A 494 17.44 19.99 8.60
N ASP A 495 17.60 18.76 8.08
CA ASP A 495 16.49 17.84 7.79
C ASP A 495 15.73 17.48 9.07
N ARG A 496 14.42 17.75 9.08
CA ARG A 496 13.54 17.50 10.21
C ARG A 496 12.12 17.14 9.80
N CYS A 497 11.45 16.32 10.59
CA CYS A 497 10.01 16.13 10.50
C CYS A 497 9.31 17.40 10.99
N ILE A 498 8.37 17.93 10.20
CA ILE A 498 7.57 19.11 10.54
C ILE A 498 6.11 18.77 10.81
N LEU A 499 5.64 17.63 10.29
CA LEU A 499 4.28 17.14 10.52
C LEU A 499 4.21 15.63 10.28
N GLU A 500 3.53 14.92 11.18
CA GLU A 500 3.08 13.53 10.97
C GLU A 500 1.58 13.52 10.76
N PHE A 501 1.12 12.81 9.73
CA PHE A 501 -0.30 12.79 9.37
C PHE A 501 -0.66 11.60 8.50
N PHE A 502 -1.95 11.33 8.39
CA PHE A 502 -2.45 10.32 7.46
C PHE A 502 -2.65 10.96 6.07
N GLY A 503 -1.92 10.43 5.07
CA GLY A 503 -1.82 11.04 3.74
C GLY A 503 -1.27 10.07 2.72
N GLY A 504 -0.35 10.52 1.87
CA GLY A 504 0.32 9.71 0.85
C GLY A 504 0.58 10.49 -0.43
N GLN A 505 0.66 9.79 -1.55
CA GLN A 505 1.03 10.36 -2.85
C GLN A 505 0.31 11.66 -3.18
N GLY A 506 -1.00 11.72 -3.11
CA GLY A 506 -1.77 12.91 -3.46
C GLY A 506 -1.63 14.08 -2.48
N SER A 507 -0.94 13.90 -1.34
CA SER A 507 -0.83 14.95 -0.33
C SER A 507 -0.02 16.15 -0.79
N ILE A 508 1.12 15.91 -1.48
CA ILE A 508 2.03 16.96 -1.97
C ILE A 508 2.85 16.41 -3.15
N ASN A 509 2.18 16.03 -4.22
CA ASN A 509 2.83 15.43 -5.40
C ASN A 509 3.45 16.47 -6.36
N VAL A 510 3.04 17.71 -6.25
CA VAL A 510 3.54 18.83 -7.04
C VAL A 510 3.92 20.00 -6.13
N ASN A 511 4.75 20.91 -6.65
CA ASN A 511 5.17 22.07 -5.87
C ASN A 511 3.98 22.96 -5.53
N SER A 512 3.76 23.14 -4.24
CA SER A 512 2.65 23.90 -3.68
C SER A 512 3.09 25.09 -2.81
N TRP A 513 4.36 25.47 -2.88
CA TRP A 513 4.86 26.63 -2.16
C TRP A 513 4.17 27.92 -2.60
N HIS A 514 3.81 28.75 -1.63
CA HIS A 514 3.47 30.14 -1.84
C HIS A 514 4.71 30.94 -2.24
N LYS A 515 4.56 31.93 -3.12
CA LYS A 515 5.69 32.78 -3.62
C LYS A 515 6.54 33.42 -2.52
N GLY A 516 5.99 33.63 -1.34
CA GLY A 516 6.70 34.17 -0.18
C GLY A 516 7.60 33.15 0.55
N SER A 517 7.74 31.92 0.07
CA SER A 517 8.65 30.87 0.59
C SER A 517 8.46 30.54 2.07
N ARG A 518 7.29 30.82 2.64
CA ARG A 518 6.96 30.60 4.05
C ARG A 518 5.85 29.59 4.25
N LYS A 519 4.99 29.44 3.25
CA LYS A 519 3.82 28.58 3.34
C LYS A 519 3.76 27.66 2.14
N PHE A 520 3.17 26.48 2.32
CA PHE A 520 2.81 25.59 1.23
C PHE A 520 1.45 24.93 1.51
N ALA A 521 0.77 24.53 0.45
CA ALA A 521 -0.47 23.77 0.56
C ALA A 521 -0.21 22.26 0.55
N PHE A 522 -1.07 21.49 1.19
CA PHE A 522 -1.04 20.03 1.19
C PHE A 522 -2.41 19.45 1.53
N VAL A 523 -2.58 18.16 1.32
CA VAL A 523 -3.83 17.44 1.63
C VAL A 523 -3.59 16.39 2.70
N MET A 524 -4.44 16.38 3.73
CA MET A 524 -4.54 15.30 4.71
C MET A 524 -5.70 14.40 4.32
N TYR A 525 -5.55 13.09 4.49
CA TYR A 525 -6.62 12.13 4.30
C TYR A 525 -7.18 11.66 5.64
N GLN A 526 -8.41 11.20 5.62
CA GLN A 526 -9.04 10.51 6.72
C GLN A 526 -9.93 9.42 6.14
N LEU A 527 -9.79 8.21 6.63
CA LEU A 527 -10.69 7.12 6.30
C LEU A 527 -11.94 7.25 7.19
N GLU A 528 -13.09 7.35 6.56
CA GLU A 528 -14.36 7.30 7.27
C GLU A 528 -14.78 5.84 7.39
N HIS A 529 -14.76 5.32 8.60
CA HIS A 529 -15.42 4.07 8.94
C HIS A 529 -16.93 4.31 9.01
N ARG A 530 -17.69 3.61 8.20
CA ARG A 530 -19.14 3.47 8.37
C ARG A 530 -19.47 2.10 8.91
#